data_fb97d81eb57735f887b14811514fc8eb
#
_entry.id   fb97d81eb57735f887b14811514fc8eb
#
_cell.length_a   1.000
_cell.length_b   1.000
_cell.length_c   1.000
_cell.angle_alpha   90.00
_cell.angle_beta   90.00
_cell.angle_gamma   90.00
#
_symmetry.space_group_name_H-M   'P 1'
#
loop_
_entity.id
_entity.type
_entity.pdbx_description
1 polymer ?
#
loop_
_entity_poly.entity_id
_entity_poly.type
_entity_poly.pdbx_seq_one_letter_code
_entity_poly.pdbx_strand_id
1 'polypeptide(L)'
;MTRVACIGECMIELKQAQGTGAGLFSRGYGGDTLNTAVYLARLGASTDYITALGDDTLSDEMIVGWAAEGVGTARVSRLPGKLPGLYMI
;
A
#
# COMPACT_ATOMS: atom_id res chain seq x y z
N MET A 1 -12.86 -18.90 12.54
CA MET A 1 -11.81 -18.69 11.54
C MET A 1 -10.91 -17.54 11.97
N THR A 2 -9.62 -17.75 11.95
CA THR A 2 -8.66 -16.74 12.40
C THR A 2 -8.45 -15.69 11.33
N ARG A 3 -8.47 -14.43 11.71
CA ARG A 3 -8.11 -13.31 10.86
C ARG A 3 -6.86 -12.67 11.41
N VAL A 4 -6.00 -12.18 10.51
CA VAL A 4 -4.80 -11.47 10.87
C VAL A 4 -5.00 -10.00 10.54
N ALA A 5 -4.67 -9.12 11.47
CA ALA A 5 -4.68 -7.68 11.24
C ALA A 5 -3.24 -7.18 11.21
N CYS A 6 -2.86 -6.54 10.12
CA CYS A 6 -1.59 -5.85 10.02
C CYS A 6 -1.85 -4.35 10.11
N ILE A 7 -1.16 -3.68 11.01
CA ILE A 7 -1.39 -2.26 11.32
C ILE A 7 -0.10 -1.50 11.06
N GLY A 8 -0.17 -0.46 10.27
CA GLY A 8 1.00 0.35 9.99
C GLY A 8 0.79 1.32 8.86
N GLU A 9 1.89 1.78 8.28
CA GLU A 9 1.88 2.75 7.20
C GLU A 9 2.37 2.11 5.90
N CYS A 10 1.65 2.39 4.82
CA CYS A 10 2.11 2.10 3.46
C CYS A 10 2.29 3.44 2.74
N MET A 11 3.42 3.57 2.05
CA MET A 11 3.80 4.82 1.42
C MET A 11 3.96 4.63 -0.09
N ILE A 12 3.84 5.73 -0.81
CA ILE A 12 4.24 5.77 -2.21
C ILE A 12 5.75 5.64 -2.27
N GLU A 13 6.24 4.78 -3.15
CA GLU A 13 7.67 4.59 -3.39
C GLU A 13 8.03 5.14 -4.76
N LEU A 14 9.01 6.05 -4.80
CA LEU A 14 9.60 6.51 -6.04
C LEU A 14 11.00 5.95 -6.15
N LYS A 15 11.22 5.17 -7.19
CA LYS A 15 12.50 4.51 -7.45
C LYS A 15 13.02 5.01 -8.79
N GLN A 16 14.30 5.36 -8.86
CA GLN A 16 14.90 5.80 -10.11
C GLN A 16 14.77 4.70 -11.15
N ALA A 17 14.19 5.04 -12.29
CA ALA A 17 13.97 4.08 -13.37
C ALA A 17 15.30 3.82 -14.08
N GLN A 18 15.64 2.55 -14.26
CA GLN A 18 16.89 2.16 -14.93
C GLN A 18 16.73 2.18 -16.43
N GLY A 19 17.82 2.51 -17.13
CA GLY A 19 17.84 2.52 -18.58
C GLY A 19 17.08 3.67 -19.23
N THR A 20 16.63 4.63 -18.42
CA THR A 20 15.89 5.80 -18.90
C THR A 20 16.69 7.07 -18.64
N GLY A 21 16.25 8.19 -19.14
CA GLY A 21 16.89 9.47 -18.91
C GLY A 21 16.81 9.93 -17.46
N ALA A 22 17.65 10.89 -17.10
CA ALA A 22 17.65 11.48 -15.77
C ALA A 22 16.28 12.08 -15.45
N GLY A 23 15.87 11.99 -14.20
CA GLY A 23 14.62 12.54 -13.74
C GLY A 23 13.40 11.63 -13.90
N LEU A 24 13.59 10.42 -14.41
CA LEU A 24 12.50 9.46 -14.54
C LEU A 24 12.48 8.50 -13.34
N PHE A 25 11.29 8.26 -12.83
CA PHE A 25 11.08 7.36 -11.69
C PHE A 25 9.97 6.37 -11.99
N SER A 26 10.09 5.16 -11.46
CA SER A 26 8.98 4.24 -11.38
C SER A 26 8.28 4.45 -10.05
N ARG A 27 6.96 4.35 -10.07
CA ARG A 27 6.13 4.54 -8.87
C ARG A 27 5.52 3.22 -8.46
N GLY A 28 5.68 2.91 -7.18
CA GLY A 28 5.05 1.79 -6.56
C GLY A 28 4.58 2.18 -5.16
N TYR A 29 4.43 1.20 -4.31
CA TYR A 29 4.13 1.44 -2.91
C TYR A 29 4.80 0.36 -2.07
N GLY A 30 5.04 0.66 -0.80
CA GLY A 30 5.70 -0.29 0.09
C GLY A 30 5.62 0.13 1.54
N GLY A 31 6.03 -0.79 2.38
CA GLY A 31 6.07 -0.65 3.83
C GLY A 31 6.12 -2.04 4.43
N ASP A 32 6.82 -2.20 5.55
CA ASP A 32 7.04 -3.52 6.16
C ASP A 32 5.72 -4.20 6.52
N THR A 33 4.80 -3.46 7.11
CA THR A 33 3.52 -4.02 7.54
C THR A 33 2.63 -4.39 6.36
N LEU A 34 2.65 -3.59 5.30
CA LEU A 34 1.90 -3.94 4.09
C LEU A 34 2.49 -5.17 3.43
N ASN A 35 3.82 -5.23 3.30
CA ASN A 35 4.47 -6.38 2.69
C ASN A 35 4.12 -7.66 3.45
N THR A 36 4.09 -7.61 4.77
CA THR A 36 3.65 -8.73 5.60
C THR A 36 2.22 -9.13 5.27
N ALA A 37 1.31 -8.17 5.16
CA ALA A 37 -0.10 -8.45 4.84
C ALA A 37 -0.25 -9.10 3.46
N VAL A 38 0.48 -8.61 2.47
CA VAL A 38 0.45 -9.16 1.11
C VAL A 38 0.92 -10.61 1.10
N TYR A 39 2.06 -10.90 1.74
CA TYR A 39 2.57 -12.26 1.77
C TYR A 39 1.65 -13.21 2.53
N LEU A 40 1.08 -12.77 3.65
CA LEU A 40 0.10 -13.58 4.38
C LEU A 40 -1.12 -13.88 3.52
N ALA A 41 -1.64 -12.89 2.81
CA ALA A 41 -2.78 -13.07 1.93
C ALA A 41 -2.46 -14.05 0.80
N ARG A 42 -1.27 -13.94 0.20
CA ARG A 42 -0.82 -14.86 -0.85
C ARG A 42 -0.71 -16.30 -0.34
N LEU A 43 -0.41 -16.47 0.94
CA LEU A 43 -0.32 -17.80 1.56
C LEU A 43 -1.69 -18.33 2.01
N GLY A 44 -2.76 -17.61 1.75
CA GLY A 44 -4.12 -18.04 2.05
C GLY A 44 -4.66 -17.59 3.38
N ALA A 45 -3.92 -16.78 4.14
CA ALA A 45 -4.41 -16.26 5.41
C ALA A 45 -5.46 -15.17 5.17
N SER A 46 -6.49 -15.15 6.01
CA SER A 46 -7.49 -14.08 6.00
C SER A 46 -6.88 -12.85 6.67
N THR A 47 -6.51 -11.85 5.88
CA THR A 47 -5.68 -10.74 6.34
C THR A 47 -6.34 -9.40 6.03
N ASP A 48 -6.43 -8.54 7.05
CA ASP A 48 -6.87 -7.15 6.88
C ASP A 48 -5.69 -6.21 7.10
N TYR A 49 -5.67 -5.10 6.36
CA TYR A 49 -4.71 -4.04 6.60
C TYR A 49 -5.42 -2.85 7.22
N ILE A 50 -4.88 -2.37 8.33
CA ILE A 50 -5.46 -1.25 9.10
C ILE A 50 -4.48 -0.09 9.01
N THR A 51 -4.90 0.98 8.36
CA THR A 51 -4.09 2.17 8.15
C THR A 51 -4.99 3.36 7.85
N ALA A 52 -4.37 4.51 7.63
CA ALA A 52 -5.07 5.71 7.19
C ALA A 52 -4.42 6.22 5.92
N LEU A 53 -5.24 6.57 4.95
CA LEU A 53 -4.83 7.16 3.69
C LEU A 53 -5.62 8.45 3.45
N GLY A 54 -5.26 9.17 2.40
CA GLY A 54 -6.03 10.32 1.96
C GLY A 54 -7.21 9.92 1.10
N ASP A 55 -7.89 10.93 0.57
CA ASP A 55 -9.02 10.75 -0.35
C ASP A 55 -8.62 11.03 -1.81
N ASP A 56 -7.33 10.97 -2.08
CA ASP A 56 -6.73 11.26 -3.38
C ASP A 56 -6.63 10.03 -4.28
N THR A 57 -6.28 10.24 -5.54
CA THR A 57 -6.14 9.18 -6.54
C THR A 57 -5.05 8.18 -6.21
N LEU A 58 -3.94 8.64 -5.63
CA LEU A 58 -2.84 7.73 -5.26
C LEU A 58 -3.28 6.77 -4.16
N SER A 59 -4.05 7.25 -3.20
CA SER A 59 -4.62 6.41 -2.15
C SER A 59 -5.62 5.41 -2.74
N ASP A 60 -6.43 5.82 -3.71
CA ASP A 60 -7.35 4.92 -4.41
C ASP A 60 -6.60 3.79 -5.10
N GLU A 61 -5.51 4.11 -5.80
CA GLU A 61 -4.69 3.09 -6.47
C GLU A 61 -4.10 2.09 -5.50
N MET A 62 -3.64 2.56 -4.34
CA MET A 62 -3.09 1.67 -3.31
C MET A 62 -4.13 0.67 -2.83
N ILE A 63 -5.34 1.14 -2.55
CA ILE A 63 -6.42 0.27 -2.06
C ILE A 63 -6.79 -0.77 -3.12
N VAL A 64 -6.89 -0.37 -4.39
CA VAL A 64 -7.16 -1.30 -5.49
C VAL A 64 -6.07 -2.35 -5.60
N GLY A 65 -4.81 -1.94 -5.50
CA GLY A 65 -3.67 -2.86 -5.55
C GLY A 65 -3.67 -3.86 -4.39
N TRP A 66 -3.96 -3.39 -3.18
CA TRP A 66 -4.03 -4.27 -2.01
C TRP A 66 -5.16 -5.29 -2.14
N ALA A 67 -6.33 -4.83 -2.58
CA ALA A 67 -7.47 -5.72 -2.78
C ALA A 67 -7.17 -6.79 -3.84
N ALA A 68 -6.46 -6.42 -4.91
CA ALA A 68 -6.05 -7.37 -5.94
C ALA A 68 -5.10 -8.44 -5.40
N GLU A 69 -4.36 -8.14 -4.33
CA GLU A 69 -3.49 -9.11 -3.66
C GLU A 69 -4.22 -9.95 -2.61
N GLY A 70 -5.52 -9.73 -2.43
CA GLY A 70 -6.30 -10.46 -1.44
C GLY A 70 -6.27 -9.87 -0.03
N VAL A 71 -5.72 -8.67 0.13
CA VAL A 71 -5.70 -7.99 1.43
C VAL A 71 -7.02 -7.30 1.66
N GLY A 72 -7.61 -7.49 2.84
CA GLY A 72 -8.85 -6.82 3.23
C GLY A 72 -8.62 -5.33 3.48
N THR A 73 -9.44 -4.48 2.87
CA THR A 73 -9.29 -3.02 2.91
C THR A 73 -10.44 -2.31 3.63
N ALA A 74 -11.37 -3.06 4.21
CA ALA A 74 -12.56 -2.47 4.84
C ALA A 74 -12.24 -1.60 6.06
N ARG A 75 -11.05 -1.76 6.63
CA ARG A 75 -10.64 -1.03 7.84
C ARG A 75 -9.62 0.06 7.55
N VAL A 76 -9.49 0.45 6.28
CA VAL A 76 -8.65 1.58 5.90
C VAL A 76 -9.46 2.87 6.08
N SER A 77 -8.93 3.78 6.89
CA SER A 77 -9.55 5.10 7.09
C SER A 77 -9.14 6.04 5.97
N ARG A 78 -10.10 6.79 5.45
CA ARG A 78 -9.84 7.79 4.41
C ARG A 78 -9.97 9.19 5.05
N LEU A 79 -8.88 9.95 5.02
CA LEU A 79 -8.82 11.27 5.66
C LEU A 79 -8.95 12.36 4.60
N PRO A 80 -10.02 13.16 4.64
CA PRO A 80 -10.23 14.21 3.63
C PRO A 80 -9.08 15.22 3.60
N GLY A 81 -8.64 15.58 2.39
CA GLY A 81 -7.60 16.56 2.18
C GLY A 81 -6.20 16.10 2.54
N LYS A 82 -6.00 14.82 2.85
CA LYS A 82 -4.69 14.27 3.16
C LYS A 82 -4.13 13.51 1.97
N LEU A 83 -2.82 13.35 1.96
CA LEU A 83 -2.09 12.59 0.95
C LEU A 83 -1.34 11.45 1.64
N PRO A 84 -1.02 10.38 0.90
CA PRO A 84 -0.20 9.30 1.48
C PRO A 84 1.23 9.78 1.69
N GLY A 85 1.95 9.10 2.56
CA GLY A 85 3.37 9.30 2.72
C GLY A 85 4.13 8.90 1.46
N LEU A 86 5.33 9.44 1.29
CA LEU A 86 6.15 9.20 0.11
C LEU A 86 7.61 9.04 0.53
N TYR A 87 8.29 8.09 -0.09
CA TYR A 87 9.74 7.97 0.07
C TYR A 87 10.39 7.65 -1.28
N MET A 88 11.69 7.93 -1.36
CA MET A 88 12.46 7.73 -2.58
C MET A 88 13.63 6.77 -2.32
N ILE A 89 13.89 5.97 -3.31
CA ILE A 89 15.06 5.08 -3.31
C ILE A 89 15.97 5.44 -4.47
#